data_d4995e26ce2041894e6a001f130d17a0
#
_entry.id   d4995e26ce2041894e6a001f130d17a0
#
_cell.length_a   1.000
_cell.length_b   1.000
_cell.length_c   1.000
_cell.angle_alpha   90.00
_cell.angle_beta   90.00
_cell.angle_gamma   90.00
#
_symmetry.space_group_name_H-M   'P 1'
#
loop_
_entity.id
_entity.type
_entity.pdbx_description
1 polymer ?
#
loop_
_entity_poly.entity_id
_entity_poly.type
_entity_poly.pdbx_seq_one_letter_code
_entity_poly.pdbx_strand_id
1 'polypeptide(L)'
;MKFLVMPGDGIGPEIVPVAASALETLNRKLGLGISLETVDIGFASLETSGNTFPDEALKKARDADGTIMGPTDTLAYPHLAEGGRGPSAFMRTGLDLYANIRPAKTRSGVPSA
;
A
#
# COMPACT_ATOMS: atom_id res chain seq x y z
N MET A 1 11.30 -14.24 1.30
CA MET A 1 10.89 -12.91 0.78
C MET A 1 9.95 -12.26 1.79
N LYS A 2 10.17 -10.98 2.08
CA LYS A 2 9.33 -10.22 3.02
C LYS A 2 8.47 -9.20 2.24
N PHE A 3 7.16 -9.24 2.44
CA PHE A 3 6.25 -8.27 1.86
C PHE A 3 5.58 -7.43 2.95
N LEU A 4 5.46 -6.13 2.71
CA LEU A 4 4.62 -5.28 3.52
C LEU A 4 3.19 -5.29 2.98
N VAL A 5 2.23 -5.23 3.91
CA VAL A 5 0.81 -5.11 3.63
C VAL A 5 0.33 -3.81 4.28
N MET A 6 -0.11 -2.86 3.46
CA MET A 6 -0.57 -1.54 3.88
C MET A 6 -2.04 -1.40 3.49
N PRO A 7 -3.00 -1.61 4.39
CA PRO A 7 -4.44 -1.57 4.06
C PRO A 7 -4.90 -0.24 3.48
N GLY A 8 -4.42 0.88 4.02
CA GLY A 8 -4.84 2.21 3.58
C GLY A 8 -6.24 2.58 4.07
N ASP A 9 -6.99 3.34 3.24
CA ASP A 9 -8.26 3.96 3.60
C ASP A 9 -9.46 3.34 2.89
N GLY A 10 -10.64 3.77 3.30
CA GLY A 10 -11.90 3.43 2.65
C GLY A 10 -12.13 1.93 2.58
N ILE A 11 -12.21 1.37 1.37
CA ILE A 11 -12.39 -0.07 1.12
C ILE A 11 -11.10 -0.89 1.35
N GLY A 12 -9.95 -0.23 1.54
CA GLY A 12 -8.65 -0.88 1.69
C GLY A 12 -8.59 -1.95 2.78
N PRO A 13 -9.04 -1.66 4.03
CA PRO A 13 -9.10 -2.64 5.11
C PRO A 13 -9.96 -3.88 4.82
N GLU A 14 -10.86 -3.81 3.84
CA GLU A 14 -11.68 -4.93 3.40
C GLU A 14 -10.98 -5.76 2.31
N ILE A 15 -10.43 -5.11 1.28
CA ILE A 15 -9.90 -5.80 0.10
C ILE A 15 -8.45 -6.28 0.28
N VAL A 16 -7.62 -5.55 1.00
CA VAL A 16 -6.19 -5.87 1.14
C VAL A 16 -5.95 -7.16 1.93
N PRO A 17 -6.68 -7.46 3.03
CA PRO A 17 -6.57 -8.75 3.69
C PRO A 17 -6.94 -9.94 2.80
N VAL A 18 -7.88 -9.76 1.86
CA VAL A 18 -8.25 -10.80 0.88
C VAL A 18 -7.07 -11.07 -0.06
N ALA A 19 -6.42 -10.03 -0.56
CA ALA A 19 -5.22 -10.17 -1.41
C ALA A 19 -4.06 -10.84 -0.62
N ALA A 20 -3.85 -10.44 0.62
CA ALA A 20 -2.85 -11.04 1.51
C ALA A 20 -3.13 -12.54 1.75
N SER A 21 -4.38 -12.91 2.03
CA SER A 21 -4.80 -14.30 2.22
C SER A 21 -4.60 -15.16 0.97
N ALA A 22 -4.85 -14.59 -0.22
CA ALA A 22 -4.56 -15.27 -1.47
C ALA A 22 -3.05 -15.56 -1.63
N LEU A 23 -2.21 -14.56 -1.32
CA LEU A 23 -0.75 -14.71 -1.36
C LEU A 23 -0.25 -15.73 -0.32
N GLU A 24 -0.78 -15.73 0.91
CA GLU A 24 -0.47 -16.73 1.92
C GLU A 24 -0.85 -18.14 1.48
N THR A 25 -1.98 -18.28 0.80
CA THR A 25 -2.43 -19.58 0.26
C THR A 25 -1.47 -20.08 -0.81
N LEU A 26 -1.03 -19.22 -1.72
CA LEU A 26 -0.02 -19.55 -2.72
C LEU A 26 1.32 -19.88 -2.06
N ASN A 27 1.75 -19.09 -1.09
CA ASN A 27 2.98 -19.31 -0.33
C ASN A 27 2.99 -20.71 0.31
N ARG A 28 1.90 -21.07 0.99
CA ARG A 28 1.75 -22.39 1.62
C ARG A 28 1.75 -23.54 0.60
N LYS A 29 1.06 -23.37 -0.53
CA LYS A 29 0.95 -24.41 -1.56
C LYS A 29 2.24 -24.62 -2.36
N LEU A 30 2.98 -23.55 -2.59
CA LEU A 30 4.16 -23.55 -3.48
C LEU A 30 5.49 -23.46 -2.74
N GLY A 31 5.47 -23.32 -1.41
CA GLY A 31 6.70 -23.23 -0.61
C GLY A 31 7.55 -21.97 -0.94
N LEU A 32 6.93 -20.81 -1.19
CA LEU A 32 7.61 -19.62 -1.71
C LEU A 32 8.49 -18.93 -0.67
N GLY A 33 8.36 -19.25 0.61
CA GLY A 33 9.12 -18.61 1.69
C GLY A 33 8.77 -17.11 1.87
N ILE A 34 7.50 -16.75 1.69
CA ILE A 34 7.00 -15.38 1.84
C ILE A 34 6.57 -15.16 3.30
N SER A 35 6.97 -14.04 3.88
CA SER A 35 6.43 -13.49 5.13
C SER A 35 5.71 -12.18 4.86
N LEU A 36 4.59 -11.95 5.54
CA LEU A 36 3.81 -10.72 5.45
C LEU A 36 3.93 -9.95 6.77
N GLU A 37 4.12 -8.64 6.67
CA GLU A 37 4.07 -7.71 7.80
C GLU A 37 3.06 -6.61 7.48
N THR A 38 2.08 -6.38 8.36
CA THR A 38 1.10 -5.31 8.19
C THR A 38 1.59 -4.02 8.82
N VAL A 39 1.41 -2.92 8.11
CA VAL A 39 1.76 -1.56 8.56
C VAL A 39 0.61 -0.62 8.23
N ASP A 40 0.14 0.10 9.24
CA ASP A 40 -0.94 1.07 9.04
C ASP A 40 -0.42 2.31 8.31
N ILE A 41 -1.21 2.79 7.36
CA ILE A 41 -1.06 4.04 6.63
C ILE A 41 -2.43 4.72 6.53
N GLY A 42 -2.46 5.95 6.04
CA GLY A 42 -3.71 6.69 5.90
C GLY A 42 -4.25 7.19 7.24
N PHE A 43 -5.56 7.26 7.37
CA PHE A 43 -6.21 7.77 8.58
C PHE A 43 -5.92 6.93 9.82
N ALA A 44 -5.83 5.62 9.70
CA ALA A 44 -5.47 4.75 10.83
C ALA A 44 -4.08 5.09 11.40
N SER A 45 -3.12 5.38 10.55
CA SER A 45 -1.80 5.84 10.97
C SER A 45 -1.82 7.27 11.49
N LEU A 46 -2.64 8.15 10.91
CA LEU A 46 -2.80 9.52 11.40
C LEU A 46 -3.27 9.55 12.86
N GLU A 47 -4.26 8.73 13.20
CA GLU A 47 -4.80 8.63 14.56
C GLU A 47 -3.76 8.13 15.58
N THR A 48 -2.90 7.21 15.19
CA THR A 48 -1.95 6.56 16.10
C THR A 48 -0.58 7.23 16.16
N SER A 49 -0.11 7.78 15.05
CA SER A 49 1.25 8.33 14.91
C SER A 49 1.29 9.83 14.56
N GLY A 50 0.14 10.44 14.28
CA GLY A 50 0.06 11.83 13.83
C GLY A 50 0.47 12.05 12.37
N ASN A 51 0.69 10.99 11.59
CA ASN A 51 1.04 11.08 10.18
C ASN A 51 0.31 10.01 9.36
N THR A 52 -0.21 10.38 8.20
CA THR A 52 -0.85 9.42 7.28
C THR A 52 0.17 8.46 6.63
N PHE A 53 1.43 8.82 6.62
CA PHE A 53 2.53 7.96 6.16
C PHE A 53 3.80 8.25 6.97
N PRO A 54 4.03 7.55 8.10
CA PRO A 54 5.18 7.77 8.97
C PRO A 54 6.49 7.31 8.33
N ASP A 55 7.60 7.92 8.73
CA ASP A 55 8.93 7.58 8.20
C ASP A 55 9.32 6.13 8.46
N GLU A 56 8.79 5.52 9.53
CA GLU A 56 8.98 4.11 9.83
C GLU A 56 8.33 3.19 8.77
N ALA A 57 7.18 3.59 8.22
CA ALA A 57 6.56 2.86 7.12
C ALA A 57 7.43 2.87 5.86
N LEU A 58 8.06 4.01 5.55
CA LEU A 58 9.00 4.13 4.43
C LEU A 58 10.26 3.26 4.66
N LYS A 59 10.80 3.26 5.87
CA LYS A 59 11.95 2.43 6.23
C LYS A 59 11.63 0.93 6.08
N LYS A 60 10.49 0.48 6.60
CA LYS A 60 10.05 -0.89 6.43
C LYS A 60 9.83 -1.27 4.96
N ALA A 61 9.30 -0.33 4.15
CA ALA A 61 9.12 -0.55 2.72
C ALA A 61 10.46 -0.70 1.99
N ARG A 62 11.50 0.03 2.42
CA ARG A 62 12.85 -0.10 1.87
C ARG A 62 13.50 -1.45 2.19
N ASP A 63 13.22 -2.00 3.38
CA ASP A 63 13.78 -3.26 3.86
C ASP A 63 12.97 -4.49 3.38
N ALA A 64 11.84 -4.27 2.70
CA ALA A 64 10.99 -5.32 2.16
C ALA A 64 11.30 -5.61 0.69
N ASP A 65 11.04 -6.85 0.27
CA ASP A 65 11.15 -7.25 -1.14
C ASP A 65 9.99 -6.71 -2.00
N GLY A 66 8.88 -6.32 -1.37
CA GLY A 66 7.73 -5.73 -2.04
C GLY A 66 6.67 -5.21 -1.06
N THR A 67 5.71 -4.45 -1.59
CA THR A 67 4.62 -3.85 -0.81
C THR A 67 3.29 -4.05 -1.53
N ILE A 68 2.29 -4.53 -0.80
CA ILE A 68 0.89 -4.52 -1.21
C ILE A 68 0.25 -3.32 -0.52
N MET A 69 -0.14 -2.32 -1.28
CA MET A 69 -0.74 -1.10 -0.76
C MET A 69 -2.18 -0.96 -1.28
N GLY A 70 -3.11 -0.76 -0.38
CA GLY A 70 -4.50 -0.46 -0.67
C GLY A 70 -4.73 0.98 -1.12
N PRO A 71 -5.97 1.35 -1.40
CA PRO A 71 -6.34 2.71 -1.75
C PRO A 71 -6.07 3.68 -0.60
N THR A 72 -5.83 4.95 -0.94
CA THR A 72 -5.61 6.03 0.02
C THR A 72 -6.43 7.24 -0.38
N ASP A 73 -7.11 7.85 0.57
CA ASP A 73 -7.93 9.05 0.34
C ASP A 73 -7.10 10.34 0.51
N THR A 74 -6.11 10.48 -0.36
CA THR A 74 -5.13 11.57 -0.29
C THR A 74 -5.76 12.97 -0.37
N LEU A 75 -6.94 13.10 -0.98
CA LEU A 75 -7.64 14.38 -1.10
C LEU A 75 -8.28 14.82 0.22
N ALA A 76 -8.63 13.87 1.07
CA ALA A 76 -9.23 14.15 2.39
C ALA A 76 -8.19 14.27 3.51
N TYR A 77 -6.90 14.05 3.23
CA TYR A 77 -5.86 14.19 4.24
C TYR A 77 -5.67 15.65 4.66
N PRO A 78 -5.28 15.90 5.90
CA PRO A 78 -4.93 17.24 6.37
C PRO A 78 -3.71 17.79 5.61
N HIS A 79 -3.35 19.04 5.85
CA HIS A 79 -2.14 19.63 5.29
C HIS A 79 -0.88 18.89 5.74
N LEU A 80 0.18 18.98 4.93
CA LEU A 80 1.47 18.33 5.24
C LEU A 80 2.01 18.71 6.63
N ALA A 81 1.83 19.96 7.04
CA ALA A 81 2.23 20.44 8.38
C ALA A 81 1.46 19.78 9.53
N GLU A 82 0.30 19.22 9.25
CA GLU A 82 -0.59 18.52 10.18
C GLU A 82 -0.51 16.99 10.02
N GLY A 83 0.52 16.50 9.34
CA GLY A 83 0.77 15.07 9.15
C GLY A 83 0.16 14.43 7.91
N GLY A 84 -0.49 15.20 7.04
CA GLY A 84 -1.06 14.69 5.78
C GLY A 84 0.01 14.46 4.72
N ARG A 85 0.42 13.20 4.55
CA ARG A 85 1.37 12.76 3.52
C ARG A 85 0.68 11.80 2.56
N GLY A 86 0.80 12.02 1.26
CA GLY A 86 0.29 11.09 0.26
C GLY A 86 1.16 9.84 0.15
N PRO A 87 0.71 8.65 0.64
CA PRO A 87 1.56 7.47 0.74
C PRO A 87 2.20 7.07 -0.59
N SER A 88 1.43 7.05 -1.67
CA SER A 88 1.94 6.71 -3.02
C SER A 88 3.04 7.65 -3.52
N ALA A 89 2.92 8.96 -3.26
CA ALA A 89 3.93 9.93 -3.64
C ALA A 89 5.20 9.79 -2.80
N PHE A 90 5.04 9.69 -1.47
CA PHE A 90 6.15 9.51 -0.54
C PHE A 90 6.92 8.20 -0.77
N MET A 91 6.23 7.09 -1.07
CA MET A 91 6.90 5.85 -1.43
C MET A 91 7.72 5.99 -2.71
N ARG A 92 7.13 6.54 -3.77
CA ARG A 92 7.83 6.66 -5.06
C ARG A 92 9.11 7.50 -4.97
N THR A 93 9.02 8.64 -4.29
CA THR A 93 10.17 9.53 -4.11
C THR A 93 11.15 9.01 -3.07
N GLY A 94 10.65 8.53 -1.93
CA GLY A 94 11.48 8.08 -0.83
C GLY A 94 12.24 6.78 -1.11
N LEU A 95 11.69 5.91 -1.96
CA LEU A 95 12.36 4.67 -2.40
C LEU A 95 13.11 4.85 -3.74
N ASP A 96 13.07 6.02 -4.33
CA ASP A 96 13.67 6.30 -5.66
C ASP A 96 13.21 5.31 -6.74
N LEU A 97 11.89 5.07 -6.82
CA LEU A 97 11.35 4.06 -7.73
C LEU A 97 11.47 4.52 -9.18
N TYR A 98 12.08 3.67 -10.01
CA TYR A 98 12.38 3.93 -11.42
C TYR A 98 11.13 4.13 -12.28
N ALA A 99 10.05 3.38 -12.07
CA ALA A 99 8.87 3.40 -12.92
C ALA A 99 7.56 3.35 -12.14
N ASN A 100 6.53 4.01 -12.66
CA ASN A 100 5.15 3.91 -12.21
C ASN A 100 4.31 3.33 -13.36
N ILE A 101 4.03 2.03 -13.31
CA ILE A 101 3.31 1.31 -14.36
C ILE A 101 1.83 1.23 -13.99
N ARG A 102 0.95 1.74 -14.86
CA ARG A 102 -0.51 1.73 -14.69
C ARG A 102 -1.16 1.00 -15.85
N PRO A 103 -1.26 -0.33 -15.81
CA PRO A 103 -1.86 -1.09 -16.90
C PRO A 103 -3.36 -0.81 -16.99
N ALA A 104 -3.84 -0.54 -18.19
CA ALA A 104 -5.25 -0.40 -18.50
C ALA A 104 -5.59 -1.25 -19.73
N LYS A 105 -6.71 -1.96 -19.68
CA LYS A 105 -7.19 -2.78 -20.79
C LYS A 105 -8.67 -2.55 -21.01
N THR A 106 -9.03 -2.11 -22.19
CA THR A 106 -10.43 -2.03 -22.63
C THR A 106 -11.00 -3.45 -22.77
N ARG A 107 -12.15 -3.68 -22.17
CA ARG A 107 -12.88 -4.96 -22.31
C ARG A 107 -14.04 -4.79 -23.26
N SER A 108 -14.36 -5.85 -24.03
CA SER A 108 -15.53 -5.86 -24.90
C SER A 108 -16.80 -5.58 -24.11
N GLY A 109 -17.64 -4.68 -24.62
CA GLY A 109 -18.90 -4.27 -23.98
C GLY A 109 -18.75 -3.19 -22.87
N VAL A 110 -17.53 -2.73 -22.57
CA VAL A 110 -17.29 -1.62 -21.66
C VAL A 110 -16.78 -0.42 -22.47
N PRO A 111 -17.55 0.71 -22.49
CA PRO A 111 -17.07 1.91 -23.17
C PRO A 111 -15.74 2.37 -22.57
N SER A 112 -14.79 2.72 -23.41
CA SER A 112 -13.60 3.46 -22.98
C SER A 112 -13.95 4.94 -22.88
N ALA A 113 -13.52 5.61 -21.82
CA ALA A 113 -13.57 7.06 -21.72
C ALA A 113 -12.58 7.71 -22.67
#